data_698f408b20275a25df295bdba6076ce4
#
_entry.id   698f408b20275a25df295bdba6076ce4
#
_cell.length_a   1.000
_cell.length_b   1.000
_cell.length_c   1.000
_cell.angle_alpha   90.00
_cell.angle_beta   90.00
_cell.angle_gamma   90.00
#
_symmetry.space_group_name_H-M   'P 1'
#
loop_
_entity.id
_entity.type
_entity.pdbx_description
1 polymer ?
#
loop_
_entity_poly.entity_id
_entity_poly.type
_entity_poly.pdbx_seq_one_letter_code
_entity_poly.pdbx_strand_id
1 'polypeptide(L)'
;MSSLVEFKKATARNQYRAEPAQIWKARNFISEHFTDELSLAKVAKAVSISANHLSETFKQVTGTNFVEYVSRTRFQKAHDLLRNSDLRVSEIAFAVGFQSLSQFNRVFKRLSGKPPTAVRAASLQRSEDAQRSTRPDRRLMRIVFHKHHGAPTVGAKTFLRRR
;
A
#
# COMPACT_ATOMS: atom_id res chain seq x y z
N MET A 1 -39.30 30.59 9.70
CA MET A 1 -38.32 30.10 8.68
C MET A 1 -36.84 30.16 9.11
N SER A 2 -36.54 30.41 10.39
CA SER A 2 -35.15 30.55 10.88
C SER A 2 -34.47 29.26 11.34
N SER A 3 -35.24 28.19 11.61
CA SER A 3 -34.70 26.95 12.21
C SER A 3 -33.83 26.11 11.27
N LEU A 4 -34.10 26.09 9.95
CA LEU A 4 -33.36 25.32 8.96
C LEU A 4 -31.99 25.94 8.61
N VAL A 5 -31.86 27.25 8.75
CA VAL A 5 -30.59 27.96 8.49
C VAL A 5 -29.64 27.78 9.68
N GLU A 6 -30.16 27.76 10.91
CA GLU A 6 -29.35 27.48 12.10
C GLU A 6 -28.89 26.02 12.16
N PHE A 7 -29.72 25.06 11.74
CA PHE A 7 -29.33 23.65 11.66
C PHE A 7 -28.22 23.42 10.62
N LYS A 8 -28.31 24.09 9.46
CA LYS A 8 -27.25 24.05 8.45
C LYS A 8 -25.95 24.73 8.88
N LYS A 9 -26.04 25.83 9.68
CA LYS A 9 -24.88 26.49 10.29
C LYS A 9 -24.23 25.65 11.38
N ALA A 10 -25.00 24.91 12.17
CA ALA A 10 -24.50 24.02 13.21
C ALA A 10 -23.81 22.78 12.61
N THR A 11 -24.34 22.20 11.52
CA THR A 11 -23.70 21.09 10.79
C THR A 11 -22.46 21.54 10.06
N ALA A 12 -22.42 22.72 9.44
CA ALA A 12 -21.24 23.28 8.82
C ALA A 12 -20.13 23.63 9.83
N ARG A 13 -20.49 24.12 11.03
CA ARG A 13 -19.53 24.37 12.12
C ARG A 13 -18.88 23.09 12.66
N ASN A 14 -19.51 21.94 12.54
CA ASN A 14 -18.96 20.66 13.02
C ASN A 14 -18.01 20.01 12.00
N GLN A 15 -18.01 20.44 10.74
CA GLN A 15 -17.11 19.92 9.69
C GLN A 15 -15.68 20.50 9.74
N TYR A 16 -15.47 21.61 10.45
CA TYR A 16 -14.15 22.25 10.64
C TYR A 16 -13.71 22.29 12.10
N ARG A 17 -14.19 21.37 12.94
CA ARG A 17 -13.61 21.21 14.27
C ARG A 17 -12.23 20.61 14.06
N ALA A 18 -11.17 21.44 14.19
CA ALA A 18 -9.80 21.00 14.16
C ALA A 18 -9.65 19.74 15.04
N GLU A 19 -9.06 18.69 14.51
CA GLU A 19 -8.86 17.43 15.26
C GLU A 19 -8.17 17.77 16.59
N PRO A 20 -8.68 17.30 17.74
CA PRO A 20 -8.03 17.54 19.02
C PRO A 20 -6.58 17.08 18.97
N ALA A 21 -5.65 17.90 19.46
CA ALA A 21 -4.21 17.63 19.40
C ALA A 21 -3.84 16.25 19.96
N GLN A 22 -4.56 15.79 20.98
CA GLN A 22 -4.37 14.47 21.57
C GLN A 22 -4.73 13.33 20.63
N ILE A 23 -5.78 13.49 19.80
CA ILE A 23 -6.18 12.46 18.82
C ILE A 23 -5.18 12.43 17.67
N TRP A 24 -4.75 13.58 17.19
CA TRP A 24 -3.66 13.65 16.20
C TRP A 24 -2.39 12.95 16.70
N LYS A 25 -1.95 13.26 17.95
CA LYS A 25 -0.81 12.57 18.59
C LYS A 25 -1.02 11.06 18.71
N ALA A 26 -2.24 10.62 19.10
CA ALA A 26 -2.57 9.21 19.20
C ALA A 26 -2.48 8.48 17.84
N ARG A 27 -2.97 9.10 16.78
CA ARG A 27 -2.88 8.56 15.41
C ARG A 27 -1.43 8.44 14.95
N ASN A 28 -0.61 9.45 15.19
CA ASN A 28 0.83 9.41 14.87
C ASN A 28 1.53 8.31 15.66
N PHE A 29 1.28 8.23 16.97
CA PHE A 29 1.83 7.16 17.80
C PHE A 29 1.45 5.77 17.28
N ILE A 30 0.19 5.56 16.89
CA ILE A 30 -0.25 4.30 16.27
C ILE A 30 0.48 4.05 14.95
N SER A 31 0.66 5.08 14.12
CA SER A 31 1.34 4.96 12.82
C SER A 31 2.83 4.64 12.95
N GLU A 32 3.48 5.08 14.01
CA GLU A 32 4.90 4.81 14.29
C GLU A 32 5.12 3.45 14.96
N HIS A 33 4.15 3.01 15.78
CA HIS A 33 4.25 1.81 16.62
C HIS A 33 3.27 0.68 16.22
N PHE A 34 2.73 0.69 15.00
CA PHE A 34 1.70 -0.29 14.60
C PHE A 34 2.18 -1.75 14.64
N THR A 35 3.48 -1.99 14.57
CA THR A 35 4.10 -3.33 14.67
C THR A 35 4.10 -3.87 16.09
N ASP A 36 4.09 -2.97 17.09
CA ASP A 36 4.17 -3.31 18.50
C ASP A 36 2.82 -3.82 19.02
N GLU A 37 2.87 -4.41 20.22
CA GLU A 37 1.65 -4.67 20.98
C GLU A 37 1.05 -3.34 21.48
N LEU A 38 0.01 -2.89 20.79
CA LEU A 38 -0.71 -1.66 21.11
C LEU A 38 -1.97 -1.96 21.90
N SER A 39 -2.09 -1.30 23.06
CA SER A 39 -3.33 -1.23 23.84
C SER A 39 -3.82 0.20 23.94
N LEU A 40 -5.13 0.36 24.12
CA LEU A 40 -5.74 1.68 24.34
C LEU A 40 -5.07 2.42 25.51
N ALA A 41 -4.77 1.70 26.61
CA ALA A 41 -4.09 2.25 27.79
C ALA A 41 -2.68 2.74 27.47
N LYS A 42 -1.90 1.98 26.67
CA LYS A 42 -0.54 2.36 26.25
C LYS A 42 -0.57 3.68 25.47
N VAL A 43 -1.49 3.80 24.51
CA VAL A 43 -1.62 5.01 23.69
C VAL A 43 -2.12 6.18 24.51
N ALA A 44 -3.14 5.99 25.37
CA ALA A 44 -3.67 7.03 26.26
C ALA A 44 -2.57 7.61 27.17
N LYS A 45 -1.73 6.75 27.75
CA LYS A 45 -0.56 7.15 28.53
C LYS A 45 0.42 7.97 27.69
N ALA A 46 0.72 7.56 26.48
CA ALA A 46 1.64 8.26 25.58
C ALA A 46 1.16 9.67 25.22
N VAL A 47 -0.15 9.88 25.13
CA VAL A 47 -0.74 11.21 24.83
C VAL A 47 -1.28 11.95 26.05
N SER A 48 -0.99 11.45 27.26
CA SER A 48 -1.29 12.08 28.56
C SER A 48 -2.79 12.33 28.80
N ILE A 49 -3.65 11.36 28.45
CA ILE A 49 -5.09 11.38 28.75
C ILE A 49 -5.55 10.03 29.32
N SER A 50 -6.76 9.97 29.90
CA SER A 50 -7.32 8.70 30.36
C SER A 50 -7.75 7.81 29.19
N ALA A 51 -7.73 6.48 29.39
CA ALA A 51 -8.16 5.53 28.37
C ALA A 51 -9.62 5.71 27.96
N ASN A 52 -10.51 6.04 28.92
CA ASN A 52 -11.92 6.31 28.64
C ASN A 52 -12.08 7.53 27.73
N HIS A 53 -11.42 8.64 28.09
CA HIS A 53 -11.47 9.87 27.29
C HIS A 53 -10.90 9.64 25.87
N LEU A 54 -9.77 8.89 25.76
CA LEU A 54 -9.25 8.52 24.45
C LEU A 54 -10.27 7.69 23.65
N SER A 55 -10.89 6.68 24.26
CA SER A 55 -11.84 5.78 23.58
C SER A 55 -13.01 6.54 22.95
N GLU A 56 -13.64 7.41 23.74
CA GLU A 56 -14.79 8.20 23.31
C GLU A 56 -14.43 9.22 22.23
N THR A 57 -13.41 10.04 22.51
CA THR A 57 -13.00 11.11 21.60
C THR A 57 -12.42 10.53 20.30
N PHE A 58 -11.64 9.43 20.39
CA PHE A 58 -11.09 8.76 19.22
C PHE A 58 -12.19 8.27 18.26
N LYS A 59 -13.23 7.61 18.81
CA LYS A 59 -14.38 7.15 18.02
C LYS A 59 -15.17 8.31 17.41
N GLN A 60 -15.37 9.39 18.17
CA GLN A 60 -16.07 10.58 17.67
C GLN A 60 -15.35 11.26 16.52
N VAL A 61 -14.02 11.34 16.59
CA VAL A 61 -13.19 12.04 15.60
C VAL A 61 -12.90 11.18 14.38
N THR A 62 -12.54 9.90 14.60
CA THR A 62 -12.11 8.99 13.50
C THR A 62 -13.26 8.18 12.89
N GLY A 63 -14.44 8.17 13.53
CA GLY A 63 -15.59 7.35 13.15
C GLY A 63 -15.42 5.86 13.43
N THR A 64 -14.27 5.43 13.99
CA THR A 64 -13.97 4.02 14.27
C THR A 64 -13.39 3.85 15.67
N ASN A 65 -13.58 2.66 16.27
CA ASN A 65 -12.94 2.38 17.54
C ASN A 65 -11.41 2.14 17.37
N PHE A 66 -10.69 2.25 18.47
CA PHE A 66 -9.24 2.10 18.51
C PHE A 66 -8.73 0.77 17.88
N VAL A 67 -9.34 -0.35 18.22
CA VAL A 67 -8.93 -1.69 17.74
C VAL A 67 -9.10 -1.81 16.23
N GLU A 68 -10.21 -1.30 15.72
CA GLU A 68 -10.48 -1.27 14.28
C GLU A 68 -9.51 -0.36 13.55
N TYR A 69 -9.18 0.80 14.12
CA TYR A 69 -8.21 1.73 13.56
C TYR A 69 -6.82 1.11 13.45
N VAL A 70 -6.31 0.48 14.52
CA VAL A 70 -5.03 -0.25 14.50
C VAL A 70 -5.06 -1.37 13.45
N SER A 71 -6.17 -2.12 13.40
CA SER A 71 -6.33 -3.20 12.41
C SER A 71 -6.30 -2.69 10.98
N ARG A 72 -6.91 -1.55 10.69
CA ARG A 72 -6.88 -0.91 9.36
C ARG A 72 -5.51 -0.37 9.01
N THR A 73 -4.79 0.23 9.97
CA THR A 73 -3.41 0.69 9.77
C THR A 73 -2.50 -0.49 9.39
N ARG A 74 -2.56 -1.58 10.14
CA ARG A 74 -1.82 -2.81 9.84
C ARG A 74 -2.18 -3.41 8.50
N PHE A 75 -3.48 -3.43 8.17
CA PHE A 75 -3.98 -3.92 6.89
C PHE A 75 -3.42 -3.11 5.71
N GLN A 76 -3.40 -1.79 5.78
CA GLN A 76 -2.86 -0.94 4.72
C GLN A 76 -1.38 -1.25 4.47
N LYS A 77 -0.58 -1.34 5.54
CA LYS A 77 0.83 -1.71 5.43
C LYS A 77 1.04 -3.11 4.86
N ALA A 78 0.23 -4.09 5.30
CA ALA A 78 0.27 -5.44 4.74
C ALA A 78 -0.11 -5.48 3.26
N HIS A 79 -1.12 -4.71 2.86
CA HIS A 79 -1.55 -4.62 1.46
C HIS A 79 -0.44 -4.06 0.56
N ASP A 80 0.30 -3.05 1.03
CA ASP A 80 1.44 -2.49 0.30
C ASP A 80 2.59 -3.50 0.18
N LEU A 81 2.92 -4.21 1.28
CA LEU A 81 3.95 -5.25 1.26
C LEU A 81 3.58 -6.43 0.36
N LEU A 82 2.31 -6.84 0.33
CA LEU A 82 1.85 -7.89 -0.57
C LEU A 82 2.04 -7.56 -2.04
N ARG A 83 2.05 -6.29 -2.40
CA ARG A 83 2.19 -5.82 -3.78
C ARG A 83 3.64 -5.54 -4.18
N ASN A 84 4.46 -5.12 -3.22
CA ASN A 84 5.76 -4.51 -3.49
C ASN A 84 6.94 -5.27 -2.86
N SER A 85 6.72 -6.46 -2.27
CA SER A 85 7.79 -7.28 -1.71
C SER A 85 7.61 -8.76 -1.99
N ASP A 86 8.69 -9.52 -1.89
CA ASP A 86 8.70 -10.98 -2.08
C ASP A 86 8.49 -11.76 -0.77
N LEU A 87 8.23 -11.06 0.34
CA LEU A 87 7.99 -11.67 1.64
C LEU A 87 6.79 -12.62 1.58
N ARG A 88 6.85 -13.74 2.29
CA ARG A 88 5.72 -14.67 2.40
C ARG A 88 4.56 -14.01 3.13
N VAL A 89 3.34 -14.45 2.84
CA VAL A 89 2.12 -13.93 3.49
C VAL A 89 2.20 -14.02 5.02
N SER A 90 2.78 -15.11 5.55
CA SER A 90 3.01 -15.28 6.99
C SER A 90 4.03 -14.27 7.56
N GLU A 91 5.11 -14.03 6.85
CA GLU A 91 6.13 -13.06 7.25
C GLU A 91 5.54 -11.64 7.29
N ILE A 92 4.75 -11.27 6.28
CA ILE A 92 4.05 -9.99 6.25
C ILE A 92 3.09 -9.85 7.44
N ALA A 93 2.33 -10.91 7.77
CA ALA A 93 1.38 -10.87 8.89
C ALA A 93 2.08 -10.48 10.19
N PHE A 94 3.22 -11.10 10.51
CA PHE A 94 3.99 -10.81 11.72
C PHE A 94 4.73 -9.47 11.62
N ALA A 95 5.30 -9.15 10.46
CA ALA A 95 6.01 -7.88 10.24
C ALA A 95 5.11 -6.65 10.44
N VAL A 96 3.80 -6.76 10.18
CA VAL A 96 2.86 -5.67 10.44
C VAL A 96 2.18 -5.75 11.81
N GLY A 97 2.63 -6.64 12.69
CA GLY A 97 2.23 -6.70 14.11
C GLY A 97 0.99 -7.55 14.42
N PHE A 98 0.54 -8.44 13.52
CA PHE A 98 -0.47 -9.44 13.91
C PHE A 98 0.15 -10.56 14.73
N GLN A 99 -0.54 -10.98 15.79
CA GLN A 99 -0.08 -12.03 16.68
C GLN A 99 -0.32 -13.45 16.14
N SER A 100 -1.18 -13.60 15.15
CA SER A 100 -1.42 -14.88 14.49
C SER A 100 -1.82 -14.71 13.03
N LEU A 101 -1.43 -15.68 12.20
CA LEU A 101 -1.82 -15.74 10.79
C LEU A 101 -3.33 -15.86 10.60
N SER A 102 -4.03 -16.57 11.50
CA SER A 102 -5.48 -16.71 11.47
C SER A 102 -6.19 -15.37 11.68
N GLN A 103 -5.73 -14.57 12.64
CA GLN A 103 -6.25 -13.23 12.89
C GLN A 103 -5.99 -12.32 11.67
N PHE A 104 -4.78 -12.36 11.13
CA PHE A 104 -4.41 -11.61 9.93
C PHE A 104 -5.34 -11.94 8.76
N ASN A 105 -5.49 -13.22 8.40
CA ASN A 105 -6.33 -13.66 7.29
C ASN A 105 -7.78 -13.20 7.45
N ARG A 106 -8.35 -13.31 8.66
CA ARG A 106 -9.71 -12.87 8.96
C ARG A 106 -9.88 -11.37 8.78
N VAL A 107 -8.97 -10.57 9.35
CA VAL A 107 -9.02 -9.09 9.24
C VAL A 107 -8.80 -8.68 7.79
N PHE A 108 -7.81 -9.26 7.13
CA PHE A 108 -7.48 -8.94 5.75
C PHE A 108 -8.65 -9.23 4.80
N LYS A 109 -9.26 -10.43 4.88
CA LYS A 109 -10.43 -10.80 4.08
C LYS A 109 -11.63 -9.89 4.37
N ARG A 110 -11.85 -9.51 5.62
CA ARG A 110 -12.94 -8.59 6.01
C ARG A 110 -12.77 -7.20 5.39
N LEU A 111 -11.53 -6.67 5.36
CA LEU A 111 -11.26 -5.31 4.88
C LEU A 111 -11.07 -5.21 3.36
N SER A 112 -10.52 -6.25 2.71
CA SER A 112 -10.28 -6.25 1.26
C SER A 112 -11.33 -7.01 0.44
N GLY A 113 -12.18 -7.80 1.09
CA GLY A 113 -13.11 -8.74 0.43
C GLY A 113 -12.43 -9.99 -0.14
N LYS A 114 -11.10 -10.07 -0.16
CA LYS A 114 -10.30 -11.16 -0.75
C LYS A 114 -9.23 -11.64 0.22
N PRO A 115 -8.79 -12.92 0.14
CA PRO A 115 -7.67 -13.38 0.96
C PRO A 115 -6.34 -12.75 0.51
N PRO A 116 -5.33 -12.66 1.40
CA PRO A 116 -4.02 -12.09 1.08
C PRO A 116 -3.33 -12.74 -0.11
N THR A 117 -3.47 -14.06 -0.24
CA THR A 117 -2.91 -14.85 -1.36
C THR A 117 -3.47 -14.43 -2.72
N ALA A 118 -4.77 -14.12 -2.80
CA ALA A 118 -5.39 -13.64 -4.04
C ALA A 118 -4.88 -12.24 -4.43
N VAL A 119 -4.66 -11.36 -3.46
CA VAL A 119 -4.07 -10.04 -3.71
C VAL A 119 -2.63 -10.18 -4.22
N ARG A 120 -1.84 -11.09 -3.64
CA ARG A 120 -0.49 -11.40 -4.10
C ARG A 120 -0.48 -11.93 -5.54
N ALA A 121 -1.33 -12.91 -5.85
CA ALA A 121 -1.42 -13.48 -7.20
C ALA A 121 -1.76 -12.42 -8.25
N ALA A 122 -2.71 -11.53 -7.94
CA ALA A 122 -3.09 -10.44 -8.84
C ALA A 122 -1.97 -9.40 -9.04
N SER A 123 -1.10 -9.18 -8.04
CA SER A 123 0.05 -8.29 -8.19
C SER A 123 1.14 -8.89 -9.08
N LEU A 124 1.42 -10.20 -8.94
CA LEU A 124 2.39 -10.91 -9.77
C LEU A 124 1.95 -10.94 -11.24
N GLN A 125 0.68 -11.26 -11.52
CA GLN A 125 0.14 -11.24 -12.89
C GLN A 125 0.29 -9.86 -13.54
N ARG A 126 0.01 -8.80 -12.80
CA ARG A 126 0.11 -7.42 -13.30
C ARG A 126 1.56 -7.04 -13.64
N SER A 127 2.53 -7.53 -12.86
CA SER A 127 3.96 -7.33 -13.13
C SER A 127 4.42 -8.08 -14.38
N GLU A 128 3.95 -9.31 -14.58
CA GLU A 128 4.23 -10.11 -15.77
C GLU A 128 3.64 -9.50 -17.04
N ASP A 129 2.41 -9.01 -16.97
CA ASP A 129 1.73 -8.37 -18.11
C ASP A 129 2.43 -7.04 -18.49
N ALA A 130 2.87 -6.26 -17.50
CA ALA A 130 3.66 -5.05 -17.74
C ALA A 130 4.99 -5.36 -18.43
N GLN A 131 5.69 -6.44 -18.02
CA GLN A 131 6.93 -6.87 -18.65
C GLN A 131 6.72 -7.45 -20.05
N ARG A 132 5.59 -8.09 -20.32
CA ARG A 132 5.24 -8.57 -21.67
C ARG A 132 4.94 -7.42 -22.61
N SER A 133 4.26 -6.37 -22.13
CA SER A 133 3.92 -5.18 -22.92
C SER A 133 5.15 -4.34 -23.30
N THR A 134 6.23 -4.41 -22.53
CA THR A 134 7.50 -3.70 -22.79
C THR A 134 8.49 -4.50 -23.65
N ARG A 135 8.20 -5.77 -23.98
CA ARG A 135 9.03 -6.52 -24.93
C ARG A 135 8.79 -5.98 -26.33
N PRO A 136 9.83 -5.42 -26.99
CA PRO A 136 9.71 -4.99 -28.38
C PRO A 136 9.28 -6.19 -29.23
N ASP A 137 8.26 -5.96 -30.05
CA ASP A 137 7.74 -6.99 -30.97
C ASP A 137 8.90 -7.55 -31.81
N ARG A 138 9.24 -8.83 -31.61
CA ARG A 138 10.30 -9.53 -32.36
C ARG A 138 10.05 -9.46 -33.87
N ARG A 139 8.82 -9.21 -34.32
CA ARG A 139 8.49 -9.02 -35.73
C ARG A 139 9.03 -7.69 -36.27
N LEU A 140 9.00 -6.63 -35.48
CA LEU A 140 9.53 -5.32 -35.87
C LEU A 140 11.06 -5.31 -35.89
N MET A 141 11.72 -6.04 -34.98
CA MET A 141 13.18 -6.19 -35.00
C MET A 141 13.68 -6.90 -36.27
N ARG A 142 12.91 -7.84 -36.83
CA ARG A 142 13.29 -8.55 -38.06
C ARG A 142 13.23 -7.66 -39.31
N ILE A 143 12.35 -6.64 -39.29
CA ILE A 143 12.21 -5.71 -40.44
C ILE A 143 13.33 -4.67 -40.41
N VAL A 144 13.78 -4.22 -39.25
CA VAL A 144 14.87 -3.24 -39.12
C VAL A 144 16.22 -3.86 -39.49
N PHE A 145 16.44 -5.13 -39.15
CA PHE A 145 17.72 -5.84 -39.45
C PHE A 145 17.89 -6.15 -40.93
N HIS A 146 16.80 -6.28 -41.71
CA HIS A 146 16.86 -6.53 -43.15
C HIS A 146 17.09 -5.28 -44.00
N LYS A 147 16.93 -4.09 -43.43
CA LYS A 147 17.06 -2.82 -44.17
C LYS A 147 18.47 -2.19 -44.12
N HIS A 148 19.39 -2.74 -43.33
CA HIS A 148 20.72 -2.16 -43.15
C HIS A 148 21.90 -3.07 -43.56
N HIS A 149 21.64 -4.18 -44.23
CA HIS A 149 22.70 -4.98 -44.89
C HIS A 149 22.43 -5.05 -46.37
N GLY A 150 22.51 -3.89 -47.01
CA GLY A 150 22.84 -3.77 -48.43
C GLY A 150 24.32 -4.13 -48.58
N ALA A 151 24.58 -5.15 -49.32
CA ALA A 151 25.93 -5.60 -49.63
C ALA A 151 26.81 -4.53 -50.30
N PRO A 152 28.08 -4.45 -50.02
CA PRO A 152 29.03 -3.98 -51.00
C PRO A 152 29.72 -5.18 -51.66
N THR A 153 29.38 -5.34 -52.89
CA THR A 153 30.15 -6.08 -53.89
C THR A 153 31.51 -5.42 -54.16
N VAL A 154 32.47 -6.27 -54.43
CA VAL A 154 33.58 -6.09 -55.40
C VAL A 154 34.88 -5.45 -54.89
N GLY A 155 35.95 -6.20 -55.09
CA GLY A 155 37.29 -5.71 -55.10
C GLY A 155 38.36 -6.77 -54.91
N ALA A 156 38.38 -7.76 -55.83
CA ALA A 156 39.59 -8.58 -56.02
C ALA A 156 40.79 -7.69 -56.38
N LYS A 157 41.88 -7.78 -55.64
CA LYS A 157 43.24 -7.60 -56.21
C LYS A 157 44.23 -8.43 -55.43
N THR A 158 44.60 -9.46 -56.11
CA THR A 158 45.86 -10.18 -56.06
C THR A 158 47.05 -9.28 -55.79
N PHE A 159 47.86 -9.59 -54.80
CA PHE A 159 49.29 -9.30 -54.89
C PHE A 159 50.12 -10.44 -54.25
N LEU A 160 50.83 -11.04 -55.11
CA LEU A 160 51.86 -12.01 -54.88
C LEU A 160 53.13 -11.39 -54.25
N ARG A 161 53.85 -12.13 -53.45
CA ARG A 161 55.28 -12.42 -53.51
C ARG A 161 56.14 -12.01 -52.29
N ARG A 162 56.85 -13.08 -51.85
CA ARG A 162 58.28 -13.18 -51.42
C ARG A 162 58.60 -12.56 -50.02
N ARG A 163 59.15 -13.24 -49.13
CA ARG A 163 60.24 -14.26 -49.01
C ARG A 163 60.06 -15.03 -47.71
#